data_bc66a76e5035d49a131003786196a1cc
#
_entry.id   bc66a76e5035d49a131003786196a1cc
#
_cell.length_a   1.000
_cell.length_b   1.000
_cell.length_c   1.000
_cell.angle_alpha   90.00
_cell.angle_beta   90.00
_cell.angle_gamma   90.00
#
_symmetry.space_group_name_H-M   'P 1'
#
loop_
_entity.id
_entity.type
_entity.pdbx_description
1 polymer ?
#
loop_
_entity_poly.entity_id
_entity_poly.type
_entity_poly.pdbx_seq_one_letter_code
_entity_poly.pdbx_strand_id
1 'polypeptide(L)'
;MKLKTLYSRATNGKINEFTIEVEKNKYRTITGYIDGVKTTSSWTECKAKTYCTAEEQALKEAKAIHRKKKEAGAFENIKDID
;
A
#
# COMPACT_ATOMS: atom_id res chain seq x y z
N MET A 1 -11.84 2.57 0.59
CA MET A 1 -11.08 3.15 -0.53
C MET A 1 -9.75 2.41 -0.68
N LYS A 2 -9.38 2.08 -1.88
CA LYS A 2 -8.10 1.44 -2.16
C LYS A 2 -7.19 2.40 -2.91
N LEU A 3 -5.93 2.47 -2.50
CA LEU A 3 -4.94 3.19 -3.27
C LEU A 3 -4.50 2.32 -4.45
N LYS A 4 -3.86 2.94 -5.44
CA LYS A 4 -3.44 2.22 -6.63
C LYS A 4 -2.42 1.14 -6.28
N THR A 5 -2.59 -0.06 -6.84
CA THR A 5 -1.67 -1.16 -6.61
C THR A 5 -0.29 -0.84 -7.18
N LEU A 6 0.74 -1.11 -6.40
CA LEU A 6 2.12 -0.95 -6.84
C LEU A 6 2.72 -2.32 -7.13
N TYR A 7 3.63 -2.34 -8.08
CA TYR A 7 4.31 -3.57 -8.49
C TYR A 7 5.81 -3.39 -8.33
N SER A 8 6.48 -4.44 -7.87
CA SER A 8 7.94 -4.43 -7.77
C SER A 8 8.50 -5.79 -8.12
N ARG A 9 9.71 -5.80 -8.69
CA ARG A 9 10.38 -7.05 -9.03
C ARG A 9 11.16 -7.56 -7.82
N ALA A 10 10.91 -8.80 -7.43
CA ALA A 10 11.67 -9.45 -6.37
C ALA A 10 13.01 -9.96 -6.90
N THR A 11 13.93 -10.28 -6.00
CA THR A 11 15.25 -10.77 -6.36
C THR A 11 15.21 -12.08 -7.15
N ASN A 12 14.16 -12.87 -6.96
CA ASN A 12 13.98 -14.14 -7.70
C ASN A 12 13.31 -13.96 -9.06
N GLY A 13 13.11 -12.72 -9.50
CA GLY A 13 12.47 -12.42 -10.79
C GLY A 13 10.96 -12.37 -10.77
N LYS A 14 10.33 -12.73 -9.69
CA LYS A 14 8.87 -12.67 -9.57
C LYS A 14 8.42 -11.24 -9.28
N ILE A 15 7.16 -10.96 -9.60
CA ILE A 15 6.60 -9.63 -9.39
C ILE A 15 5.71 -9.63 -8.17
N ASN A 16 5.99 -8.73 -7.23
CA ASN A 16 5.18 -8.50 -6.05
C ASN A 16 4.13 -7.43 -6.30
N GLU A 17 2.94 -7.63 -5.75
CA GLU A 17 1.92 -6.61 -5.69
C GLU A 17 1.86 -6.03 -4.29
N PHE A 18 1.59 -4.74 -4.21
CA PHE A 18 1.41 -4.04 -2.95
C PHE A 18 0.20 -3.12 -3.07
N THR A 19 -0.81 -3.38 -2.25
CA THR A 19 -2.05 -2.59 -2.26
C THR A 19 -2.33 -2.10 -0.84
N ILE A 20 -2.81 -0.86 -0.72
CA ILE A 20 -3.24 -0.31 0.56
C ILE A 20 -4.73 -0.06 0.50
N GLU A 21 -5.47 -0.58 1.47
CA GLU A 21 -6.88 -0.30 1.63
C GLU A 21 -7.05 0.65 2.81
N VAL A 22 -7.89 1.67 2.62
CA VAL A 22 -8.23 2.63 3.66
C VAL A 22 -9.73 2.55 3.90
N GLU A 23 -10.11 2.39 5.15
CA GLU A 23 -11.52 2.33 5.54
C GLU A 23 -11.73 3.09 6.83
N LYS A 24 -12.53 4.17 6.75
CA LYS A 24 -12.77 5.05 7.90
C LYS A 24 -11.44 5.55 8.49
N ASN A 25 -11.18 5.20 9.75
CA ASN A 25 -9.98 5.67 10.46
C ASN A 25 -8.86 4.64 10.48
N LYS A 26 -8.90 3.66 9.58
CA LYS A 26 -7.91 2.58 9.60
C LYS A 26 -7.47 2.22 8.19
N TYR A 27 -6.32 1.58 8.10
CA TYR A 27 -5.79 1.10 6.83
C TYR A 27 -5.11 -0.26 7.03
N ARG A 28 -4.94 -0.97 5.93
CA ARG A 28 -4.19 -2.23 5.90
C ARG A 28 -3.48 -2.40 4.58
N THR A 29 -2.49 -3.28 4.55
CA THR A 29 -1.73 -3.57 3.33
C THR A 29 -1.95 -5.00 2.89
N ILE A 30 -1.95 -5.21 1.58
CA ILE A 30 -2.06 -6.53 0.97
C ILE A 30 -0.84 -6.70 0.07
N THR A 31 -0.02 -7.71 0.36
CA THR A 31 1.21 -7.96 -0.38
C THR A 31 1.30 -9.42 -0.81
N GLY A 32 2.05 -9.67 -1.85
CA GLY A 32 2.27 -11.03 -2.34
C GLY A 32 2.69 -11.01 -3.80
N TYR A 33 3.01 -12.19 -4.31
CA TYR A 33 3.33 -12.34 -5.73
C TYR A 33 2.05 -12.34 -6.56
N ILE A 34 2.15 -11.83 -7.78
CA ILE A 34 1.01 -11.81 -8.72
C ILE A 34 0.40 -13.21 -8.87
N ASP A 35 1.27 -14.21 -9.01
CA ASP A 35 0.84 -15.60 -9.23
C ASP A 35 0.79 -16.44 -7.95
N GLY A 36 0.96 -15.79 -6.79
CA GLY A 36 1.05 -16.49 -5.52
C GLY A 36 -0.01 -16.08 -4.52
N VAL A 37 0.13 -16.62 -3.32
CA VAL A 37 -0.77 -16.27 -2.21
C VAL A 37 -0.44 -14.87 -1.72
N LYS A 38 -1.48 -14.07 -1.53
CA LYS A 38 -1.33 -12.72 -0.99
C LYS A 38 -1.55 -12.71 0.51
N THR A 39 -0.74 -11.91 1.20
CA THR A 39 -0.84 -11.76 2.65
C THR A 39 -1.48 -10.40 2.96
N THR A 40 -2.52 -10.41 3.77
CA THR A 40 -3.21 -9.19 4.20
C THR A 40 -2.82 -8.89 5.64
N SER A 41 -2.33 -7.68 5.88
CA SER A 41 -1.99 -7.26 7.24
C SER A 41 -3.26 -6.98 8.05
N SER A 42 -3.11 -6.91 9.37
CA SER A 42 -4.20 -6.47 10.23
C SER A 42 -4.46 -4.98 10.01
N TRP A 43 -5.68 -4.55 10.33
CA TRP A 43 -6.01 -3.14 10.25
C TRP A 43 -5.20 -2.33 11.25
N THR A 44 -4.67 -1.20 10.80
CA THR A 44 -3.99 -0.23 11.67
C THR A 44 -4.94 0.93 11.89
N GLU A 45 -5.37 1.12 13.11
CA GLU A 45 -6.26 2.23 13.45
C GLU A 45 -5.45 3.49 13.67
N CYS A 46 -5.98 4.62 13.17
CA CYS A 46 -5.39 5.93 13.37
C CYS A 46 -6.27 6.74 14.30
N LYS A 47 -5.64 7.64 15.04
CA LYS A 47 -6.37 8.55 15.94
C LYS A 47 -6.39 9.94 15.34
N ALA A 48 -7.46 10.70 15.62
CA ALA A 48 -7.54 12.08 15.20
C ALA A 48 -6.39 12.89 15.81
N LYS A 49 -5.87 13.82 15.03
CA LYS A 49 -4.85 14.78 15.48
C LYS A 49 -5.43 16.17 15.49
N THR A 50 -4.68 17.13 16.05
CA THR A 50 -5.14 18.50 16.21
C THR A 50 -5.66 19.12 14.92
N TYR A 51 -5.07 18.75 13.78
CA TYR A 51 -5.38 19.38 12.49
C TYR A 51 -6.13 18.47 11.52
N CYS A 52 -6.43 17.24 11.90
CA CYS A 52 -7.13 16.32 11.01
C CYS A 52 -7.94 15.28 11.77
N THR A 53 -8.97 14.79 11.09
CA THR A 53 -9.81 13.73 11.63
C THR A 53 -9.04 12.41 11.58
N ALA A 54 -9.55 11.39 12.29
CA ALA A 54 -8.95 10.05 12.24
C ALA A 54 -8.97 9.50 10.82
N GLU A 55 -10.01 9.78 10.05
CA GLU A 55 -10.10 9.34 8.65
C GLU A 55 -9.03 10.01 7.78
N GLU A 56 -8.84 11.30 7.94
CA GLU A 56 -7.80 12.02 7.22
C GLU A 56 -6.41 11.52 7.59
N GLN A 57 -6.19 11.23 8.87
CA GLN A 57 -4.91 10.70 9.34
C GLN A 57 -4.62 9.34 8.71
N ALA A 58 -5.61 8.44 8.67
CA ALA A 58 -5.44 7.13 8.04
C ALA A 58 -5.06 7.28 6.56
N LEU A 59 -5.73 8.18 5.85
CA LEU A 59 -5.45 8.43 4.46
C LEU A 59 -4.04 9.00 4.26
N LYS A 60 -3.63 9.93 5.11
CA LYS A 60 -2.27 10.51 5.05
C LYS A 60 -1.20 9.45 5.26
N GLU A 61 -1.38 8.59 6.27
CA GLU A 61 -0.41 7.53 6.55
C GLU A 61 -0.37 6.51 5.41
N ALA A 62 -1.52 6.15 4.86
CA ALA A 62 -1.59 5.23 3.73
C ALA A 62 -0.87 5.81 2.51
N LYS A 63 -1.11 7.08 2.21
CA LYS A 63 -0.44 7.77 1.09
C LYS A 63 1.07 7.87 1.31
N ALA A 64 1.51 8.09 2.54
CA ALA A 64 2.93 8.14 2.87
C ALA A 64 3.60 6.79 2.61
N ILE A 65 2.96 5.70 3.01
CA ILE A 65 3.48 4.36 2.76
C ILE A 65 3.52 4.09 1.25
N HIS A 66 2.47 4.44 0.54
CA HIS A 66 2.39 4.29 -0.91
C HIS A 66 3.53 5.02 -1.60
N ARG A 67 3.77 6.27 -1.21
CA ARG A 67 4.86 7.08 -1.75
C ARG A 67 6.22 6.46 -1.47
N LYS A 68 6.45 5.97 -0.25
CA LYS A 68 7.71 5.31 0.11
C LYS A 68 7.98 4.09 -0.76
N LYS A 69 6.95 3.30 -1.06
CA LYS A 69 7.09 2.15 -1.94
C LYS A 69 7.46 2.58 -3.36
N LYS A 70 6.84 3.64 -3.87
CA LYS A 70 7.19 4.17 -5.20
C LYS A 70 8.65 4.65 -5.24
N GLU A 71 9.09 5.36 -4.21
CA GLU A 71 10.47 5.84 -4.12
C GLU A 71 11.47 4.70 -4.00
N ALA A 72 11.06 3.57 -3.42
CA ALA A 72 11.90 2.38 -3.30
C ALA A 72 11.98 1.56 -4.58
N GLY A 73 11.31 1.98 -5.66
CA GLY A 73 11.36 1.32 -6.95
C GLY A 73 10.10 0.59 -7.37
N ALA A 74 9.01 0.76 -6.65
CA ALA A 74 7.73 0.17 -7.06
C ALA A 74 7.09 1.02 -8.15
N PHE A 75 6.32 0.37 -9.01
CA PHE A 75 5.67 1.01 -10.16
C PHE A 75 4.16 0.86 -10.09
N GLU A 76 3.45 1.88 -10.57
CA GLU A 76 1.99 1.82 -10.63
C GLU A 76 1.47 0.94 -11.76
N ASN A 77 2.30 0.69 -12.75
CA ASN A 77 1.93 -0.11 -13.91
C ASN A 77 2.91 -1.26 -14.07
N ILE A 78 2.38 -2.47 -14.18
CA ILE A 78 3.21 -3.67 -14.33
C ILE A 78 4.09 -3.61 -15.60
N LYS A 79 3.64 -2.87 -16.61
CA LYS A 79 4.41 -2.70 -17.86
C LYS A 79 5.68 -1.88 -17.67
N ASP A 80 5.76 -1.09 -16.62
CA ASP A 80 6.93 -0.27 -16.32
C ASP A 80 8.04 -1.06 -15.64
N ILE A 81 7.75 -2.29 -15.22
CA ILE A 81 8.72 -3.18 -14.60
C ILE A 81 9.38 -4.01 -15.69
N ASP A 82 10.66 -3.87 -15.80
CA ASP A 82 11.35 -4.53 -16.88
C ASP A 82 12.50 -5.41 -16.45
#